data_6c0748b6dc1dadd2b5868938939366df
#
_entry.id   6c0748b6dc1dadd2b5868938939366df
#
_cell.length_a   1.000
_cell.length_b   1.000
_cell.length_c   1.000
_cell.angle_alpha   90.00
_cell.angle_beta   90.00
_cell.angle_gamma   90.00
#
_symmetry.space_group_name_H-M   'P 1'
#
loop_
_entity.id
_entity.type
_entity.pdbx_description
1 polymer ?
#
loop_
_entity_poly.entity_id
_entity_poly.type
_entity_poly.pdbx_seq_one_letter_code
_entity_poly.pdbx_strand_id
1 'polypeptide(L)'
;MIPTTVLGRHPGWGPPGGSALPAEHLRDMWSAIKAQNIKFDAVMTGYFADDAHIEIAADIIKDVKSINSDAIILVDPVMGDNGALYIPASRAKAIKQHLFSIATLITPNIWEMSYITGHPAGSVEVILDHAADIPAACLVTSVPQKDKIGALFVDGTARYFVYHDIFPSVPHGGGDSLAGTFLAHILLGDLRRDALAKSVASVFSILSTAVSENCSELPLVKEQDALIIAKPLPINIL
;
A
#
# COMPACT_ATOMS: atom_id res chain seq x y z
N MET A 1 -4.66 -12.48 9.40
CA MET A 1 -3.61 -11.42 9.52
C MET A 1 -2.50 -11.95 10.42
N ILE A 2 -1.22 -11.75 10.03
CA ILE A 2 -0.05 -12.06 10.87
C ILE A 2 0.53 -10.73 11.31
N PRO A 3 0.46 -10.35 12.61
CA PRO A 3 1.02 -9.10 13.10
C PRO A 3 2.56 -9.20 13.16
N THR A 4 3.25 -8.12 12.74
CA THR A 4 4.71 -8.00 12.84
C THR A 4 5.13 -7.17 14.06
N THR A 5 4.22 -6.32 14.53
CA THR A 5 4.51 -5.32 15.55
C THR A 5 3.27 -5.07 16.40
N VAL A 6 3.47 -4.85 17.69
CA VAL A 6 2.43 -4.40 18.62
C VAL A 6 2.83 -3.03 19.16
N LEU A 7 2.02 -2.02 18.88
CA LEU A 7 2.25 -0.63 19.29
C LEU A 7 1.07 -0.11 20.11
N GLY A 8 1.37 0.73 21.09
CA GLY A 8 0.37 1.38 21.92
C GLY A 8 -0.34 2.55 21.22
N ARG A 9 0.32 3.15 20.21
CA ARG A 9 -0.23 4.23 19.38
C ARG A 9 0.53 4.34 18.06
N HIS A 10 -0.04 5.10 17.13
CA HIS A 10 0.64 5.40 15.87
C HIS A 10 1.91 6.25 16.10
N PRO A 11 3.07 5.91 15.46
CA PRO A 11 4.33 6.63 15.64
C PRO A 11 4.27 8.13 15.32
N GLY A 12 3.39 8.55 14.41
CA GLY A 12 3.14 9.95 14.05
C GLY A 12 2.61 10.80 15.20
N TRP A 13 2.13 10.19 16.30
CA TRP A 13 1.65 10.88 17.50
C TRP A 13 2.71 10.91 18.63
N GLY A 14 3.94 10.53 18.33
CA GLY A 14 5.07 10.48 19.25
C GLY A 14 5.51 9.05 19.57
N PRO A 15 6.35 8.82 20.60
CA PRO A 15 6.89 7.51 20.92
C PRO A 15 5.77 6.46 21.05
N PRO A 16 5.75 5.40 20.20
CA PRO A 16 4.58 4.53 20.12
C PRO A 16 4.44 3.58 21.33
N GLY A 17 5.53 3.25 22.00
CA GLY A 17 5.56 2.14 22.95
C GLY A 17 5.34 0.80 22.24
N GLY A 18 5.66 -0.30 22.91
CA GLY A 18 5.56 -1.63 22.31
C GLY A 18 6.82 -2.07 21.59
N SER A 19 6.73 -3.12 20.78
CA SER A 19 7.89 -3.73 20.11
C SER A 19 7.49 -4.56 18.88
N ALA A 20 8.50 -4.87 18.06
CA ALA A 20 8.39 -5.92 17.07
C ALA A 20 8.09 -7.27 17.76
N LEU A 21 7.30 -8.10 17.14
CA LEU A 21 7.14 -9.49 17.58
C LEU A 21 8.42 -10.29 17.27
N PRO A 22 8.78 -11.28 18.11
CA PRO A 22 9.86 -12.21 17.79
C PRO A 22 9.62 -12.92 16.45
N ALA A 23 10.68 -13.06 15.66
CA ALA A 23 10.59 -13.66 14.31
C ALA A 23 10.04 -15.10 14.33
N GLU A 24 10.37 -15.87 15.38
CA GLU A 24 9.83 -17.22 15.58
C GLU A 24 8.30 -17.22 15.74
N HIS A 25 7.69 -16.21 16.35
CA HIS A 25 6.24 -16.11 16.46
C HIS A 25 5.56 -15.99 15.08
N LEU A 26 6.18 -15.27 14.15
CA LEU A 26 5.65 -15.18 12.79
C LEU A 26 5.73 -16.52 12.08
N ARG A 27 6.85 -17.25 12.24
CA ARG A 27 7.00 -18.60 11.68
C ARG A 27 5.99 -19.59 12.24
N ASP A 28 5.77 -19.55 13.56
CA ASP A 28 4.82 -20.43 14.23
C ASP A 28 3.39 -20.14 13.78
N MET A 29 3.00 -18.86 13.71
CA MET A 29 1.68 -18.46 13.20
C MET A 29 1.49 -18.92 11.75
N TRP A 30 2.50 -18.73 10.90
CA TRP A 30 2.42 -19.18 9.52
C TRP A 30 2.34 -20.71 9.41
N SER A 31 3.12 -21.44 10.20
CA SER A 31 3.08 -22.90 10.24
C SER A 31 1.69 -23.42 10.59
N ALA A 32 1.04 -22.82 11.58
CA ALA A 32 -0.32 -23.18 11.99
C ALA A 32 -1.37 -22.86 10.90
N ILE A 33 -1.22 -21.74 10.18
CA ILE A 33 -2.09 -21.36 9.06
C ILE A 33 -1.88 -22.31 7.88
N LYS A 34 -0.63 -22.59 7.52
CA LYS A 34 -0.26 -23.48 6.41
C LYS A 34 -0.80 -24.90 6.60
N ALA A 35 -0.82 -25.40 7.85
CA ALA A 35 -1.36 -26.71 8.19
C ALA A 35 -2.86 -26.86 7.89
N GLN A 36 -3.59 -25.76 7.71
CA GLN A 36 -5.02 -25.77 7.35
C GLN A 36 -5.27 -25.94 5.84
N ASN A 37 -4.22 -25.96 5.01
CA ASN A 37 -4.31 -26.10 3.54
C ASN A 37 -5.22 -25.06 2.87
N ILE A 38 -5.25 -23.84 3.39
CA ILE A 38 -6.03 -22.74 2.82
C ILE A 38 -5.33 -22.25 1.55
N LYS A 39 -6.09 -22.15 0.45
CA LYS A 39 -5.64 -21.47 -0.76
C LYS A 39 -5.90 -19.98 -0.63
N PHE A 40 -4.84 -19.17 -0.57
CA PHE A 40 -4.95 -17.71 -0.53
C PHE A 40 -4.96 -17.13 -1.95
N ASP A 41 -5.84 -16.16 -2.19
CA ASP A 41 -5.93 -15.45 -3.47
C ASP A 41 -5.04 -14.20 -3.50
N ALA A 42 -4.61 -13.70 -2.34
CA ALA A 42 -3.68 -12.60 -2.23
C ALA A 42 -2.88 -12.62 -0.93
N VAL A 43 -1.73 -11.94 -0.97
CA VAL A 43 -0.95 -11.52 0.20
C VAL A 43 -0.73 -10.02 0.10
N MET A 44 -0.98 -9.30 1.19
CA MET A 44 -0.62 -7.89 1.32
C MET A 44 0.38 -7.74 2.45
N THR A 45 1.48 -7.04 2.19
CA THR A 45 2.45 -6.65 3.23
C THR A 45 2.33 -5.17 3.53
N GLY A 46 2.71 -4.77 4.75
CA GLY A 46 2.80 -3.38 5.20
C GLY A 46 4.07 -3.17 6.00
N TYR A 47 3.98 -2.44 7.11
CA TYR A 47 5.11 -2.07 7.94
C TYR A 47 5.87 -3.27 8.54
N PHE A 48 7.18 -3.24 8.43
CA PHE A 48 8.10 -4.17 9.07
C PHE A 48 9.00 -3.46 10.08
N ALA A 49 8.97 -3.90 11.34
CA ALA A 49 9.83 -3.37 12.40
C ALA A 49 11.18 -4.08 12.51
N ASP A 50 11.35 -5.24 11.86
CA ASP A 50 12.56 -6.08 11.89
C ASP A 50 12.87 -6.63 10.50
N ASP A 51 14.16 -6.74 10.17
CA ASP A 51 14.62 -7.25 8.87
C ASP A 51 14.29 -8.75 8.70
N ALA A 52 14.31 -9.53 9.79
CA ALA A 52 13.92 -10.95 9.78
C ALA A 52 12.45 -11.14 9.39
N HIS A 53 11.57 -10.18 9.67
CA HIS A 53 10.17 -10.24 9.24
C HIS A 53 10.03 -10.17 7.72
N ILE A 54 10.90 -9.42 7.04
CA ILE A 54 10.90 -9.29 5.58
C ILE A 54 11.26 -10.62 4.94
N GLU A 55 12.28 -11.31 5.46
CA GLU A 55 12.67 -12.63 4.99
C GLU A 55 11.54 -13.66 5.17
N ILE A 56 10.92 -13.66 6.35
CA ILE A 56 9.78 -14.53 6.64
C ILE A 56 8.61 -14.22 5.72
N ALA A 57 8.29 -12.95 5.48
CA ALA A 57 7.25 -12.56 4.55
C ALA A 57 7.53 -13.04 3.13
N ALA A 58 8.79 -12.95 2.67
CA ALA A 58 9.20 -13.49 1.37
C ALA A 58 9.01 -15.01 1.30
N ASP A 59 9.33 -15.75 2.36
CA ASP A 59 9.12 -17.20 2.40
C ASP A 59 7.62 -17.56 2.45
N ILE A 60 6.81 -16.83 3.20
CA ILE A 60 5.35 -16.96 3.19
C ILE A 60 4.78 -16.74 1.79
N ILE A 61 5.23 -15.70 1.10
CA ILE A 61 4.79 -15.40 -0.28
C ILE A 61 5.16 -16.54 -1.23
N LYS A 62 6.36 -17.11 -1.13
CA LYS A 62 6.77 -18.27 -1.93
C LYS A 62 5.88 -19.48 -1.65
N ASP A 63 5.58 -19.75 -0.40
CA ASP A 63 4.67 -20.82 0.01
C ASP A 63 3.27 -20.62 -0.59
N VAL A 64 2.70 -19.41 -0.48
CA VAL A 64 1.39 -19.08 -1.09
C VAL A 64 1.42 -19.27 -2.59
N LYS A 65 2.45 -18.74 -3.28
CA LYS A 65 2.63 -18.88 -4.73
C LYS A 65 2.83 -20.33 -5.17
N SER A 66 3.39 -21.19 -4.35
CA SER A 66 3.53 -22.62 -4.65
C SER A 66 2.17 -23.35 -4.68
N ILE A 67 1.18 -22.86 -3.94
CA ILE A 67 -0.19 -23.41 -3.86
C ILE A 67 -1.10 -22.71 -4.89
N ASN A 68 -0.94 -21.40 -5.05
CA ASN A 68 -1.72 -20.57 -5.97
C ASN A 68 -0.79 -19.62 -6.73
N SER A 69 -0.35 -20.03 -7.92
CA SER A 69 0.51 -19.22 -8.79
C SER A 69 -0.09 -17.86 -9.16
N ASP A 70 -1.44 -17.78 -9.18
CA ASP A 70 -2.18 -16.59 -9.57
C ASP A 70 -2.44 -15.63 -8.39
N ALA A 71 -2.05 -16.01 -7.16
CA ALA A 71 -2.22 -15.15 -5.99
C ALA A 71 -1.59 -13.77 -6.23
N ILE A 72 -2.31 -12.71 -5.91
CA ILE A 72 -1.84 -11.34 -6.05
C ILE A 72 -0.95 -11.01 -4.85
N ILE A 73 0.27 -10.55 -5.12
CA ILE A 73 1.20 -10.12 -4.07
C ILE A 73 1.29 -8.60 -4.12
N LEU A 74 0.64 -7.96 -3.15
CA LEU A 74 0.72 -6.52 -2.97
C LEU A 74 1.76 -6.20 -1.89
N VAL A 75 2.78 -5.45 -2.25
CA VAL A 75 3.80 -4.95 -1.31
C VAL A 75 3.60 -3.45 -1.12
N ASP A 76 3.10 -3.08 0.06
CA ASP A 76 3.15 -1.70 0.50
C ASP A 76 4.52 -1.46 1.17
N PRO A 77 5.37 -0.58 0.61
CA PRO A 77 6.74 -0.44 1.09
C PRO A 77 6.85 0.08 2.52
N VAL A 78 6.02 1.05 2.89
CA VAL A 78 6.02 1.75 4.20
C VAL A 78 7.43 2.09 4.66
N MET A 79 8.20 2.77 3.80
CA MET A 79 9.60 3.10 4.07
C MET A 79 9.79 4.51 4.61
N GLY A 80 9.02 5.47 4.12
CA GLY A 80 9.21 6.87 4.43
C GLY A 80 8.23 7.80 3.74
N ASP A 81 8.30 9.08 4.07
CA ASP A 81 7.51 10.16 3.47
C ASP A 81 8.18 11.50 3.76
N ASN A 82 7.74 12.59 3.08
CA ASN A 82 8.16 13.97 3.35
C ASN A 82 9.70 14.15 3.43
N GLY A 83 10.44 13.47 2.58
CA GLY A 83 11.89 13.62 2.46
C GLY A 83 12.70 12.74 3.41
N ALA A 84 12.10 11.86 4.22
CA ALA A 84 12.79 11.05 5.21
C ALA A 84 12.32 9.60 5.26
N LEU A 85 13.25 8.69 5.57
CA LEU A 85 12.93 7.31 5.93
C LEU A 85 12.35 7.25 7.36
N TYR A 86 11.32 6.43 7.55
CA TYR A 86 10.82 6.02 8.88
C TYR A 86 11.59 4.84 9.45
N ILE A 87 12.21 4.06 8.56
CA ILE A 87 12.93 2.82 8.85
C ILE A 87 14.42 2.97 8.53
N PRO A 88 15.30 2.12 9.08
CA PRO A 88 16.70 2.08 8.67
C PRO A 88 16.86 1.84 7.17
N ALA A 89 17.87 2.48 6.55
CA ALA A 89 18.14 2.32 5.12
C ALA A 89 18.44 0.85 4.73
N SER A 90 19.04 0.07 5.65
CA SER A 90 19.23 -1.38 5.47
C SER A 90 17.91 -2.11 5.26
N ARG A 91 16.88 -1.75 6.03
CA ARG A 91 15.55 -2.34 5.94
C ARG A 91 14.84 -1.95 4.65
N ALA A 92 14.90 -0.68 4.25
CA ALA A 92 14.37 -0.25 2.95
C ALA A 92 15.03 -1.03 1.79
N LYS A 93 16.35 -1.27 1.88
CA LYS A 93 17.08 -2.10 0.91
C LYS A 93 16.61 -3.56 0.96
N ALA A 94 16.38 -4.13 2.13
CA ALA A 94 15.89 -5.49 2.29
C ALA A 94 14.48 -5.67 1.69
N ILE A 95 13.55 -4.73 1.92
CA ILE A 95 12.22 -4.73 1.28
C ILE A 95 12.35 -4.77 -0.24
N LYS A 96 13.15 -3.85 -0.81
CA LYS A 96 13.40 -3.80 -2.25
C LYS A 96 13.99 -5.12 -2.78
N GLN A 97 14.97 -5.66 -2.07
CA GLN A 97 15.71 -6.86 -2.50
C GLN A 97 14.87 -8.14 -2.41
N HIS A 98 14.10 -8.32 -1.33
CA HIS A 98 13.40 -9.58 -1.04
C HIS A 98 11.95 -9.61 -1.52
N LEU A 99 11.27 -8.45 -1.59
CA LEU A 99 9.83 -8.42 -1.86
C LEU A 99 9.49 -7.90 -3.26
N PHE A 100 10.20 -6.92 -3.82
CA PHE A 100 9.78 -6.32 -5.10
C PHE A 100 9.88 -7.27 -6.29
N SER A 101 10.88 -8.17 -6.29
CA SER A 101 11.04 -9.16 -7.38
C SER A 101 9.95 -10.24 -7.39
N ILE A 102 9.23 -10.42 -6.28
CA ILE A 102 8.14 -11.39 -6.12
C ILE A 102 6.76 -10.72 -6.02
N ALA A 103 6.71 -9.38 -6.01
CA ALA A 103 5.48 -8.62 -5.99
C ALA A 103 4.75 -8.67 -7.33
N THR A 104 3.43 -8.70 -7.29
CA THR A 104 2.56 -8.45 -8.45
C THR A 104 2.29 -6.96 -8.59
N LEU A 105 2.20 -6.27 -7.45
CA LEU A 105 1.85 -4.87 -7.31
C LEU A 105 2.61 -4.27 -6.13
N ILE A 106 3.11 -3.05 -6.29
CA ILE A 106 3.64 -2.23 -5.18
C ILE A 106 2.84 -0.95 -5.05
N THR A 107 2.74 -0.41 -3.81
CA THR A 107 1.93 0.80 -3.51
C THR A 107 2.75 1.93 -2.89
N PRO A 108 3.84 2.38 -3.52
CA PRO A 108 4.67 3.44 -2.98
C PRO A 108 3.94 4.79 -2.99
N ASN A 109 4.19 5.63 -1.99
CA ASN A 109 3.90 7.05 -2.13
C ASN A 109 4.93 7.72 -3.06
N ILE A 110 4.70 8.98 -3.44
CA ILE A 110 5.57 9.68 -4.39
C ILE A 110 7.01 9.82 -3.90
N TRP A 111 7.22 9.96 -2.58
CA TRP A 111 8.56 10.03 -2.00
C TRP A 111 9.25 8.66 -2.06
N GLU A 112 8.55 7.60 -1.70
CA GLU A 112 9.03 6.23 -1.81
C GLU A 112 9.35 5.87 -3.25
N MET A 113 8.51 6.29 -4.22
CA MET A 113 8.80 6.11 -5.65
C MET A 113 10.13 6.76 -6.04
N SER A 114 10.40 7.99 -5.55
CA SER A 114 11.69 8.65 -5.75
C SER A 114 12.85 7.86 -5.14
N TYR A 115 12.66 7.34 -3.93
CA TYR A 115 13.68 6.56 -3.23
C TYR A 115 13.96 5.21 -3.93
N ILE A 116 12.91 4.54 -4.40
CA ILE A 116 12.99 3.24 -5.08
C ILE A 116 13.71 3.36 -6.42
N THR A 117 13.40 4.39 -7.20
CA THR A 117 13.96 4.60 -8.54
C THR A 117 15.28 5.33 -8.53
N GLY A 118 15.59 6.07 -7.47
CA GLY A 118 16.75 6.97 -7.40
C GLY A 118 16.56 8.27 -8.18
N HIS A 119 15.35 8.57 -8.64
CA HIS A 119 14.99 9.77 -9.42
C HIS A 119 13.85 10.53 -8.76
N PRO A 120 13.89 11.87 -8.71
CA PRO A 120 12.81 12.66 -8.12
C PRO A 120 11.47 12.44 -8.85
N ALA A 121 10.52 11.79 -8.22
CA ALA A 121 9.20 11.50 -8.80
C ALA A 121 8.23 12.69 -8.62
N GLY A 122 8.60 13.88 -9.15
CA GLY A 122 7.84 15.12 -8.94
C GLY A 122 6.60 15.31 -9.82
N SER A 123 6.43 14.52 -10.88
CA SER A 123 5.30 14.61 -11.80
C SER A 123 4.90 13.24 -12.36
N VAL A 124 3.72 13.19 -12.99
CA VAL A 124 3.20 11.98 -13.64
C VAL A 124 4.17 11.47 -14.71
N GLU A 125 4.72 12.37 -15.54
CA GLU A 125 5.62 12.00 -16.64
C GLU A 125 6.87 11.31 -16.11
N VAL A 126 7.50 11.87 -15.08
CA VAL A 126 8.71 11.29 -14.46
C VAL A 126 8.41 9.93 -13.84
N ILE A 127 7.25 9.77 -13.19
CA ILE A 127 6.84 8.47 -12.64
C ILE A 127 6.68 7.44 -13.76
N LEU A 128 6.03 7.80 -14.87
CA LEU A 128 5.83 6.91 -16.00
C LEU A 128 7.15 6.45 -16.63
N ASP A 129 8.12 7.35 -16.73
CA ASP A 129 9.45 7.05 -17.30
C ASP A 129 10.21 6.01 -16.46
N HIS A 130 10.09 6.09 -15.13
CA HIS A 130 10.86 5.21 -14.22
C HIS A 130 10.09 4.01 -13.68
N ALA A 131 8.75 4.01 -13.76
CA ALA A 131 7.96 2.85 -13.36
C ALA A 131 8.23 1.62 -14.23
N ALA A 132 8.67 1.82 -15.48
CA ALA A 132 9.01 0.73 -16.40
C ALA A 132 10.20 -0.13 -15.92
N ASP A 133 11.06 0.41 -15.05
CA ASP A 133 12.21 -0.31 -14.49
C ASP A 133 11.84 -1.19 -13.30
N ILE A 134 10.59 -1.10 -12.83
CA ILE A 134 10.09 -1.87 -11.70
C ILE A 134 9.39 -3.13 -12.22
N PRO A 135 9.76 -4.33 -11.73
CA PRO A 135 9.22 -5.60 -12.27
C PRO A 135 7.77 -5.89 -11.89
N ALA A 136 7.13 -5.02 -11.10
CA ALA A 136 5.75 -5.13 -10.64
C ALA A 136 4.91 -3.96 -11.13
N ALA A 137 3.59 -4.11 -11.20
CA ALA A 137 2.68 -2.99 -11.36
C ALA A 137 2.87 -1.99 -10.20
N CYS A 138 2.69 -0.70 -10.47
CA CYS A 138 2.83 0.36 -9.47
C CYS A 138 1.50 1.09 -9.28
N LEU A 139 1.06 1.23 -8.03
CA LEU A 139 0.01 2.15 -7.63
C LEU A 139 0.66 3.27 -6.80
N VAL A 140 1.10 4.33 -7.48
CA VAL A 140 1.80 5.43 -6.82
C VAL A 140 0.80 6.38 -6.20
N THR A 141 0.90 6.63 -4.89
CA THR A 141 0.01 7.50 -4.14
C THR A 141 0.61 8.89 -3.95
N SER A 142 -0.22 9.85 -3.56
CA SER A 142 0.18 11.24 -3.30
C SER A 142 0.79 11.96 -4.51
N VAL A 143 0.40 11.57 -5.72
CA VAL A 143 0.89 12.18 -6.96
C VAL A 143 0.25 13.55 -7.16
N PRO A 144 1.05 14.64 -7.25
CA PRO A 144 0.51 15.99 -7.43
C PRO A 144 -0.01 16.21 -8.84
N GLN A 145 -1.10 16.97 -8.97
CA GLN A 145 -1.68 17.41 -10.23
C GLN A 145 -2.21 18.85 -10.10
N LYS A 146 -1.36 19.84 -10.32
CA LYS A 146 -1.66 21.25 -10.06
C LYS A 146 -2.05 21.48 -8.60
N ASP A 147 -3.31 21.87 -8.37
CA ASP A 147 -3.94 22.09 -7.07
C ASP A 147 -4.64 20.84 -6.50
N LYS A 148 -4.41 19.68 -7.12
CA LYS A 148 -5.00 18.38 -6.75
C LYS A 148 -3.94 17.35 -6.40
N ILE A 149 -4.38 16.24 -5.82
CA ILE A 149 -3.55 15.08 -5.46
C ILE A 149 -4.27 13.80 -5.88
N GLY A 150 -3.54 12.77 -6.24
CA GLY A 150 -4.18 11.54 -6.69
C GLY A 150 -3.34 10.30 -6.58
N ALA A 151 -3.82 9.24 -7.22
CA ALA A 151 -3.14 7.97 -7.34
C ALA A 151 -2.97 7.60 -8.82
N LEU A 152 -1.76 7.19 -9.18
CA LEU A 152 -1.36 6.80 -10.53
C LEU A 152 -1.10 5.30 -10.56
N PHE A 153 -1.85 4.58 -11.38
CA PHE A 153 -1.62 3.17 -11.66
C PHE A 153 -0.83 3.00 -12.96
N VAL A 154 0.23 2.18 -12.91
CA VAL A 154 1.08 1.86 -14.07
C VAL A 154 1.32 0.34 -14.11
N ASP A 155 0.99 -0.29 -15.25
CA ASP A 155 1.26 -1.70 -15.52
C ASP A 155 1.51 -1.86 -17.04
N GLY A 156 2.75 -1.84 -17.43
CA GLY A 156 3.14 -1.81 -18.85
C GLY A 156 2.51 -0.62 -19.58
N THR A 157 1.60 -0.89 -20.52
CA THR A 157 0.88 0.15 -21.29
C THR A 157 -0.38 0.66 -20.60
N ALA A 158 -0.85 0.00 -19.53
CA ALA A 158 -1.99 0.45 -18.76
C ALA A 158 -1.56 1.56 -17.81
N ARG A 159 -2.08 2.76 -18.02
CA ARG A 159 -1.73 3.98 -17.29
C ARG A 159 -3.00 4.73 -16.94
N TYR A 160 -3.35 4.77 -15.66
CA TYR A 160 -4.58 5.37 -15.17
C TYR A 160 -4.28 6.32 -14.04
N PHE A 161 -4.82 7.54 -14.10
CA PHE A 161 -4.65 8.53 -13.05
C PHE A 161 -6.02 9.00 -12.56
N VAL A 162 -6.22 8.96 -11.24
CA VAL A 162 -7.41 9.47 -10.57
C VAL A 162 -6.96 10.45 -9.50
N TYR A 163 -7.54 11.65 -9.48
CA TYR A 163 -7.16 12.71 -8.54
C TYR A 163 -8.38 13.41 -7.95
N HIS A 164 -8.19 14.04 -6.83
CA HIS A 164 -9.18 14.78 -6.05
C HIS A 164 -8.59 16.06 -5.46
N ASP A 165 -9.41 16.87 -4.83
CA ASP A 165 -8.99 18.09 -4.15
C ASP A 165 -8.08 17.79 -2.96
N ILE A 166 -7.07 18.65 -2.73
CA ILE A 166 -6.14 18.50 -1.61
C ILE A 166 -6.83 18.95 -0.34
N PHE A 167 -6.71 18.16 0.72
CA PHE A 167 -7.07 18.57 2.08
C PHE A 167 -5.84 19.18 2.77
N PRO A 168 -6.01 20.28 3.56
CA PRO A 168 -4.89 20.93 4.25
C PRO A 168 -4.16 20.01 5.25
N SER A 169 -4.89 19.11 5.87
CA SER A 169 -4.37 18.11 6.81
C SER A 169 -5.33 16.93 6.83
N VAL A 170 -4.81 15.73 6.89
CA VAL A 170 -5.57 14.48 6.96
C VAL A 170 -4.98 13.55 8.02
N PRO A 171 -5.80 12.69 8.65
CA PRO A 171 -5.30 11.62 9.51
C PRO A 171 -4.44 10.62 8.73
N HIS A 172 -3.56 9.90 9.43
CA HIS A 172 -2.78 8.79 8.87
C HIS A 172 -3.66 7.61 8.48
N GLY A 173 -3.15 6.77 7.56
CA GLY A 173 -3.81 5.52 7.14
C GLY A 173 -4.50 5.59 5.77
N GLY A 174 -4.46 6.75 5.08
CA GLY A 174 -5.04 6.90 3.74
C GLY A 174 -4.38 5.98 2.70
N GLY A 175 -3.05 5.82 2.77
CA GLY A 175 -2.29 4.92 1.89
C GLY A 175 -2.67 3.45 2.10
N ASP A 176 -2.66 2.99 3.36
CA ASP A 176 -3.06 1.62 3.70
C ASP A 176 -4.51 1.33 3.27
N SER A 177 -5.41 2.30 3.48
CA SER A 177 -6.81 2.19 3.07
C SER A 177 -6.94 2.10 1.55
N LEU A 178 -6.15 2.85 0.79
CA LEU A 178 -6.14 2.80 -0.66
C LEU A 178 -5.61 1.46 -1.17
N ALA A 179 -4.49 1.00 -0.65
CA ALA A 179 -3.88 -0.27 -1.02
C ALA A 179 -4.84 -1.45 -0.74
N GLY A 180 -5.45 -1.47 0.45
CA GLY A 180 -6.40 -2.51 0.85
C GLY A 180 -7.67 -2.52 0.01
N THR A 181 -8.28 -1.35 -0.25
CA THR A 181 -9.50 -1.24 -1.06
C THR A 181 -9.23 -1.55 -2.53
N PHE A 182 -8.09 -1.12 -3.08
CA PHE A 182 -7.70 -1.45 -4.45
C PHE A 182 -7.53 -2.96 -4.64
N LEU A 183 -6.83 -3.62 -3.71
CA LEU A 183 -6.69 -5.08 -3.74
C LEU A 183 -8.04 -5.78 -3.64
N ALA A 184 -8.93 -5.33 -2.74
CA ALA A 184 -10.26 -5.89 -2.58
C ALA A 184 -11.09 -5.79 -3.87
N HIS A 185 -11.08 -4.63 -4.54
CA HIS A 185 -11.79 -4.46 -5.81
C HIS A 185 -11.26 -5.36 -6.93
N ILE A 186 -9.93 -5.56 -7.01
CA ILE A 186 -9.34 -6.51 -7.96
C ILE A 186 -9.79 -7.94 -7.65
N LEU A 187 -9.80 -8.35 -6.39
CA LEU A 187 -10.25 -9.68 -5.98
C LEU A 187 -11.75 -9.91 -6.23
N LEU A 188 -12.54 -8.85 -6.24
CA LEU A 188 -13.97 -8.89 -6.63
C LEU A 188 -14.17 -8.94 -8.15
N GLY A 189 -13.09 -8.87 -8.95
CA GLY A 189 -13.13 -8.97 -10.40
C GLY A 189 -13.24 -7.65 -11.15
N ASP A 190 -13.09 -6.50 -10.47
CA ASP A 190 -13.06 -5.21 -11.14
C ASP A 190 -11.80 -5.08 -12.03
N LEU A 191 -11.96 -4.40 -13.17
CA LEU A 191 -10.82 -4.00 -13.97
C LEU A 191 -9.93 -3.01 -13.17
N ARG A 192 -8.63 -3.04 -13.37
CA ARG A 192 -7.67 -2.20 -12.62
C ARG A 192 -8.02 -0.70 -12.65
N ARG A 193 -8.50 -0.21 -13.79
CA ARG A 193 -8.97 1.18 -13.93
C ARG A 193 -10.17 1.49 -13.03
N ASP A 194 -11.13 0.55 -12.97
CA ASP A 194 -12.37 0.74 -12.21
C ASP A 194 -12.10 0.55 -10.71
N ALA A 195 -11.23 -0.41 -10.35
CA ALA A 195 -10.71 -0.58 -8.99
C ALA A 195 -10.03 0.70 -8.49
N LEU A 196 -9.19 1.35 -9.32
CA LEU A 196 -8.54 2.61 -8.97
C LEU A 196 -9.57 3.72 -8.69
N ALA A 197 -10.52 3.91 -9.60
CA ALA A 197 -11.52 4.97 -9.47
C ALA A 197 -12.42 4.81 -8.24
N LYS A 198 -12.81 3.57 -7.94
CA LYS A 198 -13.59 3.23 -6.74
C LYS A 198 -12.78 3.41 -5.46
N SER A 199 -11.55 2.91 -5.43
CA SER A 199 -10.70 2.98 -4.24
C SER A 199 -10.31 4.40 -3.88
N VAL A 200 -9.95 5.22 -4.87
CA VAL A 200 -9.67 6.65 -4.63
C VAL A 200 -10.92 7.37 -4.15
N ALA A 201 -12.10 7.07 -4.73
CA ALA A 201 -13.36 7.64 -4.29
C ALA A 201 -13.71 7.27 -2.84
N SER A 202 -13.50 6.00 -2.46
CA SER A 202 -13.72 5.51 -1.09
C SER A 202 -12.85 6.24 -0.08
N VAL A 203 -11.55 6.30 -0.36
CA VAL A 203 -10.60 6.99 0.53
C VAL A 203 -10.87 8.49 0.59
N PHE A 204 -11.18 9.13 -0.54
CA PHE A 204 -11.57 10.55 -0.59
C PHE A 204 -12.81 10.84 0.27
N SER A 205 -13.83 9.97 0.22
CA SER A 205 -15.03 10.09 1.08
C SER A 205 -14.67 10.02 2.57
N ILE A 206 -13.87 9.01 2.96
CA ILE A 206 -13.44 8.83 4.34
C ILE A 206 -12.62 10.04 4.83
N LEU A 207 -11.67 10.53 4.00
CA LEU A 207 -10.87 11.69 4.32
C LEU A 207 -11.73 12.97 4.40
N SER A 208 -12.73 13.14 3.53
CA SER A 208 -13.66 14.26 3.56
C SER A 208 -14.42 14.33 4.88
N THR A 209 -14.92 13.19 5.35
CA THR A 209 -15.58 13.10 6.66
C THR A 209 -14.60 13.36 7.78
N ALA A 210 -13.40 12.79 7.74
CA ALA A 210 -12.37 13.04 8.75
C ALA A 210 -12.04 14.53 8.89
N VAL A 211 -11.89 15.23 7.78
CA VAL A 211 -11.58 16.67 7.77
C VAL A 211 -12.76 17.49 8.24
N SER A 212 -13.98 17.22 7.73
CA SER A 212 -15.18 17.99 8.09
C SER A 212 -15.55 17.86 9.57
N GLU A 213 -15.25 16.73 10.20
CA GLU A 213 -15.52 16.45 11.61
C GLU A 213 -14.30 16.65 12.52
N ASN A 214 -13.17 17.09 11.95
CA ASN A 214 -11.92 17.29 12.68
C ASN A 214 -11.48 16.01 13.45
N CYS A 215 -11.59 14.85 12.80
CA CYS A 215 -11.20 13.58 13.39
C CYS A 215 -9.67 13.47 13.47
N SER A 216 -9.16 12.92 14.57
CA SER A 216 -7.73 12.59 14.73
C SER A 216 -7.32 11.28 14.02
N GLU A 217 -8.29 10.44 13.69
CA GLU A 217 -8.15 9.15 13.01
C GLU A 217 -9.13 9.02 11.86
N LEU A 218 -8.89 8.07 10.94
CA LEU A 218 -9.85 7.78 9.88
C LEU A 218 -11.15 7.19 10.47
N PRO A 219 -12.33 7.75 10.18
CA PRO A 219 -13.61 7.27 10.71
C PRO A 219 -14.11 6.03 9.96
N LEU A 220 -13.29 4.97 9.87
CA LEU A 220 -13.53 3.79 9.03
C LEU A 220 -14.83 3.06 9.37
N VAL A 221 -15.17 2.96 10.66
CA VAL A 221 -16.41 2.30 11.09
C VAL A 221 -17.64 3.12 10.69
N LYS A 222 -17.57 4.45 10.81
CA LYS A 222 -18.65 5.36 10.42
C LYS A 222 -18.85 5.36 8.90
N GLU A 223 -17.74 5.38 8.16
CA GLU A 223 -17.68 5.48 6.70
C GLU A 223 -17.52 4.11 6.02
N GLN A 224 -17.84 3.01 6.71
CA GLN A 224 -17.65 1.66 6.14
C GLN A 224 -18.42 1.44 4.82
N ASP A 225 -19.56 2.10 4.64
CA ASP A 225 -20.33 2.01 3.40
C ASP A 225 -19.59 2.65 2.22
N ALA A 226 -18.77 3.68 2.46
CA ALA A 226 -17.95 4.30 1.41
C ALA A 226 -16.96 3.32 0.76
N LEU A 227 -16.54 2.27 1.48
CA LEU A 227 -15.66 1.24 0.94
C LEU A 227 -16.33 0.41 -0.18
N ILE A 228 -17.67 0.40 -0.24
CA ILE A 228 -18.46 -0.43 -1.15
C ILE A 228 -19.21 0.42 -2.18
N ILE A 229 -19.82 1.53 -1.76
CA ILE A 229 -20.79 2.27 -2.56
C ILE A 229 -20.32 3.67 -2.99
N ALA A 230 -19.07 4.06 -2.70
CA ALA A 230 -18.56 5.35 -3.15
C ALA A 230 -18.66 5.47 -4.67
N LYS A 231 -19.19 6.61 -5.14
CA LYS A 231 -19.30 6.88 -6.57
C LYS A 231 -17.90 7.05 -7.18
N PRO A 232 -17.51 6.24 -8.16
CA PRO A 232 -16.19 6.31 -8.76
C PRO A 232 -15.83 7.71 -9.25
N LEU A 233 -14.59 8.13 -9.02
CA LEU A 233 -14.07 9.38 -9.53
C LEU A 233 -13.67 9.25 -11.02
N PRO A 234 -13.61 10.38 -11.75
CA PRO A 234 -13.17 10.37 -13.15
C PRO A 234 -11.77 9.81 -13.32
N ILE A 235 -11.60 8.98 -14.35
CA ILE A 235 -10.32 8.35 -14.71
C ILE A 235 -9.70 9.11 -15.87
N ASN A 236 -8.42 9.43 -15.77
CA ASN A 236 -7.60 9.92 -16.86
C ASN A 236 -6.75 8.74 -17.38
N ILE A 237 -6.91 8.42 -18.64
CA ILE A 237 -6.08 7.45 -19.37
C ILE A 237 -4.91 8.23 -19.97
N LEU A 238 -3.68 7.79 -19.72
CA LEU A 238 -2.44 8.49 -20.09
C LEU A 238 -1.71 7.76 -21.23
#